data_ae7e938e98a6d37575376c16f2ab22be
#
_entry.id   ae7e938e98a6d37575376c16f2ab22be
#
_cell.length_a   1.000
_cell.length_b   1.000
_cell.length_c   1.000
_cell.angle_alpha   90.00
_cell.angle_beta   90.00
_cell.angle_gamma   90.00
#
_symmetry.space_group_name_H-M   'P 1'
#
loop_
_entity.id
_entity.type
_entity.pdbx_description
1 polymer ?
#
loop_
_entity_poly.entity_id
_entity_poly.type
_entity_poly.pdbx_seq_one_letter_code
_entity_poly.pdbx_strand_id
1 'polypeptide(L)'
;MTRHNEIIKCAEKYQLHIQPQTISLNESGLDFQVAFGKDKHGVEWVLRLPRRPDVYKRTKPEKQTVDFLQKNVSFEIPKWKVHAKDLIAYPKLTGKPAATIDPEIQNYVWEIEHKPLPENFINTLAETLVDLHNIPEENI
;
A
#
# COMPACT_ATOMS: atom_id res chain seq x y z
N MET A 1 -11.32 -21.38 -12.58
CA MET A 1 -10.94 -19.96 -12.72
C MET A 1 -9.64 -19.74 -11.98
N THR A 2 -8.67 -19.07 -12.58
CA THR A 2 -7.42 -18.77 -11.86
C THR A 2 -7.64 -17.64 -10.87
N ARG A 3 -6.84 -17.58 -9.82
CA ARG A 3 -6.89 -16.54 -8.78
C ARG A 3 -6.66 -15.13 -9.39
N HIS A 4 -5.79 -15.02 -10.38
CA HIS A 4 -5.61 -13.77 -11.14
C HIS A 4 -6.91 -13.30 -11.79
N ASN A 5 -7.69 -14.20 -12.39
CA ASN A 5 -8.96 -13.86 -13.01
C ASN A 5 -10.00 -13.38 -12.00
N GLU A 6 -9.99 -13.92 -10.78
CA GLU A 6 -10.88 -13.47 -9.71
C GLU A 6 -10.54 -12.05 -9.27
N ILE A 7 -9.26 -11.74 -9.14
CA ILE A 7 -8.79 -10.39 -8.79
C ILE A 7 -9.15 -9.40 -9.88
N ILE A 8 -8.94 -9.75 -11.15
CA ILE A 8 -9.31 -8.89 -12.30
C ILE A 8 -10.80 -8.58 -12.28
N LYS A 9 -11.64 -9.60 -12.15
CA LYS A 9 -13.10 -9.42 -12.09
C LYS A 9 -13.51 -8.56 -10.89
N CYS A 10 -12.85 -8.71 -9.75
CA CYS A 10 -13.10 -7.88 -8.59
C CYS A 10 -12.74 -6.41 -8.89
N ALA A 11 -11.59 -6.15 -9.50
CA ALA A 11 -11.15 -4.81 -9.87
C ALA A 11 -12.08 -4.17 -10.92
N GLU A 12 -12.54 -4.95 -11.90
CA GLU A 12 -13.46 -4.47 -12.95
C GLU A 12 -14.80 -3.98 -12.42
N LYS A 13 -15.31 -4.51 -11.31
CA LYS A 13 -16.51 -3.98 -10.64
C LYS A 13 -16.39 -2.49 -10.29
N TYR A 14 -15.16 -2.04 -10.05
CA TYR A 14 -14.82 -0.68 -9.68
C TYR A 14 -14.15 0.10 -10.79
N GLN A 15 -14.33 -0.35 -12.05
CA GLN A 15 -13.79 0.29 -13.26
C GLN A 15 -12.26 0.34 -13.33
N LEU A 16 -11.59 -0.57 -12.59
CA LEU A 16 -10.15 -0.76 -12.67
C LEU A 16 -9.83 -1.90 -13.64
N HIS A 17 -9.27 -1.56 -14.78
CA HIS A 17 -8.90 -2.51 -15.84
C HIS A 17 -7.43 -2.87 -15.72
N ILE A 18 -7.12 -3.87 -14.89
CA ILE A 18 -5.76 -4.34 -14.67
C ILE A 18 -5.35 -5.32 -15.77
N GLN A 19 -4.17 -5.12 -16.32
CA GLN A 19 -3.60 -6.01 -17.35
C GLN A 19 -3.20 -7.34 -16.71
N PRO A 20 -3.76 -8.47 -17.16
CA PRO A 20 -3.58 -9.79 -16.52
C PRO A 20 -2.11 -10.20 -16.36
N GLN A 21 -1.30 -9.92 -17.38
CA GLN A 21 0.11 -10.30 -17.43
C GLN A 21 1.00 -9.50 -16.46
N THR A 22 0.46 -8.43 -15.85
CA THR A 22 1.21 -7.58 -14.91
C THR A 22 0.94 -7.92 -13.46
N ILE A 23 0.01 -8.84 -13.18
CA ILE A 23 -0.41 -9.16 -11.82
C ILE A 23 0.67 -9.98 -11.11
N SER A 24 1.06 -9.51 -9.94
CA SER A 24 1.86 -10.27 -8.97
C SER A 24 1.15 -10.29 -7.62
N LEU A 25 1.32 -11.39 -6.88
CA LEU A 25 0.64 -11.61 -5.60
C LEU A 25 1.62 -11.54 -4.44
N ASN A 26 1.19 -10.95 -3.35
CA ASN A 26 1.83 -11.08 -2.05
C ASN A 26 0.84 -11.74 -1.09
N GLU A 27 1.12 -12.98 -0.73
CA GLU A 27 0.28 -13.83 0.12
C GLU A 27 0.70 -13.83 1.59
N SER A 28 1.73 -13.07 1.96
CA SER A 28 2.29 -13.08 3.31
C SER A 28 1.38 -12.44 4.37
N GLY A 29 0.41 -11.63 3.98
CA GLY A 29 -0.52 -10.98 4.89
C GLY A 29 -1.61 -11.90 5.43
N LEU A 30 -1.89 -11.80 6.73
CA LEU A 30 -2.95 -12.60 7.38
C LEU A 30 -4.36 -12.05 7.10
N ASP A 31 -4.49 -10.74 7.00
CA ASP A 31 -5.78 -10.06 6.86
C ASP A 31 -6.14 -9.76 5.41
N PHE A 32 -5.14 -9.47 4.59
CA PHE A 32 -5.33 -9.14 3.18
C PHE A 32 -4.53 -10.07 2.28
N GLN A 33 -5.17 -10.45 1.17
CA GLN A 33 -4.42 -10.79 -0.02
C GLN A 33 -4.07 -9.50 -0.72
N VAL A 34 -2.79 -9.32 -1.08
CA VAL A 34 -2.34 -8.14 -1.81
C VAL A 34 -1.91 -8.54 -3.20
N ALA A 35 -2.40 -7.80 -4.19
CA ALA A 35 -1.95 -7.91 -5.57
C ALA A 35 -1.40 -6.57 -6.04
N PHE A 36 -0.42 -6.65 -6.92
CA PHE A 36 0.10 -5.51 -7.67
C PHE A 36 -0.22 -5.74 -9.15
N GLY A 37 -0.53 -4.69 -9.87
CA GLY A 37 -0.80 -4.80 -11.30
C GLY A 37 -0.81 -3.43 -11.96
N LYS A 38 -0.67 -3.40 -13.29
CA LYS A 38 -0.73 -2.17 -14.09
C LYS A 38 -2.06 -2.08 -14.82
N ASP A 39 -2.61 -0.88 -14.88
CA ASP A 39 -3.76 -0.59 -15.73
C ASP A 39 -3.31 -0.34 -17.18
N LYS A 40 -4.30 -0.10 -18.06
CA LYS A 40 -4.06 0.20 -19.49
C LYS A 40 -3.26 1.48 -19.74
N HIS A 41 -3.14 2.36 -18.74
CA HIS A 41 -2.37 3.61 -18.82
C HIS A 41 -0.96 3.45 -18.23
N GLY A 42 -0.60 2.24 -17.77
CA GLY A 42 0.69 1.95 -17.16
C GLY A 42 0.80 2.35 -15.69
N VAL A 43 -0.29 2.80 -15.06
CA VAL A 43 -0.31 3.10 -13.63
C VAL A 43 -0.25 1.80 -12.83
N GLU A 44 0.70 1.72 -11.90
CA GLU A 44 0.78 0.59 -10.96
C GLU A 44 -0.23 0.78 -9.82
N TRP A 45 -0.96 -0.29 -9.54
CA TRP A 45 -1.97 -0.33 -8.49
C TRP A 45 -1.61 -1.32 -7.39
N VAL A 46 -1.96 -0.97 -6.17
CA VAL A 46 -2.04 -1.91 -5.04
C VAL A 46 -3.50 -2.28 -4.86
N LEU A 47 -3.77 -3.58 -4.88
CA LEU A 47 -5.10 -4.17 -4.70
C LEU A 47 -5.08 -4.98 -3.41
N ARG A 48 -5.81 -4.53 -2.39
CA ARG A 48 -5.93 -5.22 -1.10
C ARG A 48 -7.31 -5.86 -1.01
N LEU A 49 -7.34 -7.18 -1.01
CA LEU A 49 -8.57 -7.96 -0.92
C LEU A 49 -8.70 -8.50 0.51
N PRO A 50 -9.70 -8.04 1.28
CA PRO A 50 -9.90 -8.55 2.64
C PRO A 50 -10.19 -10.05 2.62
N ARG A 51 -9.50 -10.82 3.46
CA ARG A 51 -9.69 -12.27 3.55
C ARG A 51 -10.95 -12.67 4.31
N ARG A 52 -11.50 -11.75 5.13
CA ARG A 52 -12.67 -11.95 5.98
C ARG A 52 -13.47 -10.66 6.12
N PRO A 53 -14.79 -10.74 6.37
CA PRO A 53 -15.64 -9.56 6.53
C PRO A 53 -15.27 -8.65 7.70
N ASP A 54 -14.70 -9.20 8.79
CA ASP A 54 -14.26 -8.42 9.95
C ASP A 54 -13.07 -7.51 9.62
N VAL A 55 -12.21 -7.93 8.69
CA VAL A 55 -11.07 -7.14 8.21
C VAL A 55 -11.53 -5.83 7.58
N TYR A 56 -12.56 -5.88 6.74
CA TYR A 56 -13.10 -4.67 6.11
C TYR A 56 -13.59 -3.64 7.14
N LYS A 57 -14.24 -4.09 8.22
CA LYS A 57 -14.72 -3.19 9.28
C LYS A 57 -13.59 -2.38 9.89
N ARG A 58 -12.41 -2.98 10.04
CA ARG A 58 -11.20 -2.33 10.59
C ARG A 58 -10.56 -1.33 9.62
N THR A 59 -10.92 -1.37 8.35
CA THR A 59 -10.38 -0.42 7.35
C THR A 59 -11.04 0.95 7.41
N LYS A 60 -12.19 1.10 8.06
CA LYS A 60 -12.87 2.40 8.19
C LYS A 60 -12.03 3.43 8.95
N PRO A 61 -11.55 3.13 10.19
CA PRO A 61 -10.64 4.06 10.88
C PRO A 61 -9.31 4.24 10.13
N GLU A 62 -8.79 3.20 9.46
CA GLU A 62 -7.61 3.34 8.61
C GLU A 62 -7.84 4.38 7.49
N LYS A 63 -8.98 4.30 6.81
CA LYS A 63 -9.34 5.27 5.76
C LYS A 63 -9.42 6.70 6.30
N GLN A 64 -10.03 6.87 7.47
CA GLN A 64 -10.11 8.19 8.12
C GLN A 64 -8.72 8.75 8.43
N THR A 65 -7.82 7.91 8.94
CA THR A 65 -6.42 8.29 9.19
C THR A 65 -5.69 8.67 7.91
N VAL A 66 -5.83 7.88 6.87
CA VAL A 66 -5.21 8.16 5.55
C VAL A 66 -5.72 9.49 4.99
N ASP A 67 -7.04 9.74 5.02
CA ASP A 67 -7.63 10.98 4.53
C ASP A 67 -7.21 12.21 5.35
N PHE A 68 -7.06 12.03 6.66
CA PHE A 68 -6.54 13.07 7.55
C PHE A 68 -5.09 13.41 7.23
N LEU A 69 -4.24 12.40 7.10
CA LEU A 69 -2.82 12.60 6.79
C LEU A 69 -2.62 13.26 5.43
N GLN A 70 -3.40 12.91 4.41
CA GLN A 70 -3.31 13.54 3.09
C GLN A 70 -3.49 15.07 3.12
N LYS A 71 -4.21 15.58 4.12
CA LYS A 71 -4.46 17.02 4.27
C LYS A 71 -3.46 17.73 5.17
N ASN A 72 -2.71 16.99 5.98
CA ASN A 72 -1.94 17.57 7.08
C ASN A 72 -0.44 17.29 7.01
N VAL A 73 0.03 16.48 6.07
CA VAL A 73 1.45 16.19 5.89
C VAL A 73 1.91 16.46 4.47
N SER A 74 3.20 16.71 4.29
CA SER A 74 3.81 17.02 2.99
C SER A 74 4.32 15.79 2.24
N PHE A 75 4.57 14.68 2.92
CA PHE A 75 5.01 13.45 2.27
C PHE A 75 3.86 12.67 1.63
N GLU A 76 4.19 11.79 0.69
CA GLU A 76 3.19 11.02 -0.04
C GLU A 76 2.46 10.00 0.85
N ILE A 77 1.14 10.00 0.74
CA ILE A 77 0.23 9.06 1.40
C ILE A 77 -0.57 8.31 0.34
N PRO A 78 -0.82 7.00 0.50
CA PRO A 78 -1.64 6.25 -0.44
C PRO A 78 -3.03 6.87 -0.61
N LYS A 79 -3.39 7.23 -1.83
CA LYS A 79 -4.70 7.83 -2.17
C LYS A 79 -5.68 6.74 -2.55
N TRP A 80 -6.47 6.27 -1.61
CA TRP A 80 -7.45 5.21 -1.87
C TRP A 80 -8.51 5.66 -2.88
N LYS A 81 -8.55 4.99 -4.02
CA LYS A 81 -9.54 5.23 -5.08
C LYS A 81 -10.75 4.31 -4.94
N VAL A 82 -10.55 3.13 -4.38
CA VAL A 82 -11.61 2.17 -4.06
C VAL A 82 -11.52 1.84 -2.58
N HIS A 83 -12.66 1.90 -1.90
CA HIS A 83 -12.82 1.43 -0.52
C HIS A 83 -14.14 0.68 -0.41
N ALA A 84 -14.12 -0.59 -0.73
CA ALA A 84 -15.29 -1.47 -0.76
C ALA A 84 -15.06 -2.72 0.07
N LYS A 85 -16.13 -3.50 0.29
CA LYS A 85 -16.08 -4.70 1.14
C LYS A 85 -15.12 -5.77 0.65
N ASP A 86 -14.93 -5.84 -0.66
CA ASP A 86 -14.14 -6.86 -1.34
C ASP A 86 -12.86 -6.31 -1.97
N LEU A 87 -12.66 -4.97 -1.97
CA LEU A 87 -11.47 -4.36 -2.55
C LEU A 87 -11.16 -2.99 -1.94
N ILE A 88 -9.89 -2.81 -1.57
CA ILE A 88 -9.27 -1.51 -1.36
C ILE A 88 -8.20 -1.35 -2.44
N ALA A 89 -8.26 -0.27 -3.20
CA ALA A 89 -7.30 -0.04 -4.27
C ALA A 89 -6.80 1.39 -4.32
N TYR A 90 -5.51 1.53 -4.58
CA TYR A 90 -4.85 2.82 -4.72
C TYR A 90 -3.64 2.71 -5.65
N PRO A 91 -3.25 3.81 -6.33
CA PRO A 91 -2.01 3.85 -7.07
C PRO A 91 -0.82 3.59 -6.13
N LYS A 92 0.05 2.68 -6.55
CA LYS A 92 1.26 2.35 -5.79
C LYS A 92 2.17 3.58 -5.68
N LEU A 93 2.63 3.86 -4.48
CA LEU A 93 3.66 4.89 -4.28
C LEU A 93 4.96 4.48 -4.99
N THR A 94 5.70 5.47 -5.47
CA THR A 94 7.00 5.25 -6.09
C THR A 94 8.04 4.83 -5.06
N GLY A 95 9.07 4.14 -5.52
CA GLY A 95 10.17 3.69 -4.66
C GLY A 95 10.13 2.23 -4.29
N LYS A 96 11.07 1.83 -3.46
CA LYS A 96 11.22 0.48 -2.94
C LYS A 96 11.17 0.48 -1.42
N PRO A 97 10.70 -0.59 -0.78
CA PRO A 97 10.89 -0.78 0.65
C PRO A 97 12.39 -0.75 1.00
N ALA A 98 12.73 -0.16 2.14
CA ALA A 98 14.12 -0.18 2.62
C ALA A 98 14.61 -1.61 2.90
N ALA A 99 13.71 -2.44 3.42
CA ALA A 99 13.94 -3.87 3.64
C ALA A 99 12.62 -4.64 3.53
N THR A 100 12.73 -5.91 3.17
CA THR A 100 11.63 -6.88 3.17
C THR A 100 12.02 -8.11 3.99
N ILE A 101 11.05 -8.92 4.37
CA ILE A 101 11.32 -10.22 4.99
C ILE A 101 11.21 -11.29 3.92
N ASP A 102 12.28 -12.04 3.73
CA ASP A 102 12.27 -13.23 2.89
C ASP A 102 11.75 -14.41 3.73
N PRO A 103 10.60 -15.01 3.34
CA PRO A 103 10.01 -16.10 4.11
C PRO A 103 10.83 -17.40 4.07
N GLU A 104 11.66 -17.61 3.07
CA GLU A 104 12.49 -18.82 2.93
C GLU A 104 13.66 -18.80 3.90
N ILE A 105 14.35 -17.66 4.00
CA ILE A 105 15.48 -17.50 4.92
C ILE A 105 15.08 -16.95 6.28
N GLN A 106 13.82 -16.53 6.45
CA GLN A 106 13.27 -15.95 7.69
C GLN A 106 14.11 -14.77 8.22
N ASN A 107 14.62 -13.95 7.32
CA ASN A 107 15.49 -12.82 7.63
C ASN A 107 15.18 -11.63 6.73
N TYR A 108 15.74 -10.47 7.09
CA TYR A 108 15.61 -9.25 6.29
C TYR A 108 16.46 -9.32 5.03
N VAL A 109 15.86 -8.91 3.91
CA VAL A 109 16.56 -8.58 2.67
C VAL A 109 16.53 -7.06 2.51
N TRP A 110 17.71 -6.45 2.46
CA TRP A 110 17.87 -5.00 2.37
C TRP A 110 17.91 -4.56 0.91
N GLU A 111 17.07 -3.58 0.57
CA GLU A 111 17.02 -2.95 -0.75
C GLU A 111 17.88 -1.68 -0.83
N ILE A 112 18.38 -1.21 0.32
CA ILE A 112 19.29 -0.06 0.44
C ILE A 112 20.54 -0.47 1.21
N GLU A 113 21.61 0.32 1.08
CA GLU A 113 22.75 0.20 1.99
C GLU A 113 22.31 0.42 3.43
N HIS A 114 22.81 -0.41 4.34
CA HIS A 114 22.40 -0.37 5.74
C HIS A 114 23.55 -0.44 6.75
N LYS A 115 24.80 -0.52 6.28
CA LYS A 115 26.01 -0.59 7.12
C LYS A 115 27.10 0.36 6.59
N PRO A 116 27.02 1.67 6.88
CA PRO A 116 25.96 2.40 7.58
C PRO A 116 24.76 2.71 6.68
N LEU A 117 23.64 3.13 7.30
CA LEU A 117 22.52 3.71 6.55
C LEU A 117 22.94 5.00 5.84
N PRO A 118 22.46 5.26 4.60
CA PRO A 118 22.73 6.52 3.92
C PRO A 118 22.23 7.72 4.72
N GLU A 119 23.05 8.78 4.79
CA GLU A 119 22.71 9.99 5.53
C GLU A 119 21.42 10.66 5.03
N ASN A 120 21.20 10.69 3.72
CA ASN A 120 19.98 11.24 3.13
C ASN A 120 18.73 10.43 3.53
N PHE A 121 18.82 9.10 3.70
CA PHE A 121 17.73 8.29 4.19
C PHE A 121 17.37 8.65 5.64
N ILE A 122 18.39 8.80 6.51
CA ILE A 122 18.20 9.19 7.91
C ILE A 122 17.56 10.57 8.00
N ASN A 123 18.07 11.54 7.25
CA ASN A 123 17.57 12.91 7.26
C ASN A 123 16.12 12.99 6.74
N THR A 124 15.81 12.31 5.64
CA THR A 124 14.45 12.27 5.09
C THR A 124 13.47 11.62 6.06
N LEU A 125 13.88 10.55 6.73
CA LEU A 125 13.05 9.90 7.75
C LEU A 125 12.79 10.84 8.94
N ALA A 126 13.82 11.54 9.40
CA ALA A 126 13.69 12.53 10.47
C ALA A 126 12.75 13.67 10.09
N GLU A 127 12.88 14.23 8.89
CA GLU A 127 11.99 15.27 8.35
C GLU A 127 10.53 14.79 8.27
N THR A 128 10.31 13.54 7.81
CA THR A 128 8.99 12.91 7.75
C THR A 128 8.35 12.81 9.13
N LEU A 129 9.12 12.39 10.14
CA LEU A 129 8.64 12.29 11.51
C LEU A 129 8.35 13.66 12.13
N VAL A 130 9.17 14.67 11.84
CA VAL A 130 8.93 16.07 12.27
C VAL A 130 7.63 16.59 11.66
N ASP A 131 7.42 16.39 10.37
CA ASP A 131 6.18 16.80 9.68
C ASP A 131 4.94 16.16 10.33
N LEU A 132 5.01 14.86 10.60
CA LEU A 132 3.94 14.13 11.27
C LEU A 132 3.66 14.66 12.69
N HIS A 133 4.71 14.89 13.48
CA HIS A 133 4.58 15.32 14.88
C HIS A 133 4.19 16.79 15.04
N ASN A 134 4.35 17.59 14.00
CA ASN A 134 3.99 19.01 13.99
C ASN A 134 2.56 19.29 13.48
N ILE A 135 1.77 18.25 13.26
CA ILE A 135 0.34 18.45 12.94
C ILE A 135 -0.31 19.18 14.10
N PRO A 136 -0.94 20.36 13.88
CA PRO A 136 -1.59 21.12 14.95
C PRO A 136 -2.71 20.31 15.64
N GLU A 137 -2.77 20.39 16.98
CA GLU A 137 -3.80 19.68 17.77
C GLU A 137 -5.22 20.02 17.32
N GLU A 138 -5.45 21.26 16.90
CA GLU A 138 -6.76 21.70 16.38
C GLU A 138 -7.21 20.98 15.10
N ASN A 139 -6.29 20.33 14.40
CA ASN A 139 -6.59 19.55 13.18
C ASN A 139 -6.91 18.08 13.48
N ILE A 140 -6.68 17.63 14.72
CA ILE A 140 -6.86 16.22 15.10
C ILE A 140 -8.32 15.90 15.48
#